data_c27908a207745890621fc30784b7a121
#
_entry.id   c27908a207745890621fc30784b7a121
#
_cell.length_a   1.000
_cell.length_b   1.000
_cell.length_c   1.000
_cell.angle_alpha   90.00
_cell.angle_beta   90.00
_cell.angle_gamma   90.00
#
_symmetry.space_group_name_H-M   'P 1'
#
loop_
_entity.id
_entity.type
_entity.pdbx_description
1 polymer ?
#
loop_
_entity_poly.entity_id
_entity_poly.type
_entity_poly.pdbx_seq_one_letter_code
_entity_poly.pdbx_strand_id
1 'polypeptide(L)'
;MSFFENTRKPVGLGGKIMVAMMNLGHSPVARWGLRFLELAPDARVLDCGCGGGANIKRLLKKCPQGIVRGVDYSAVSVEKARNLNRTAKIGRASCRERV
;
A
#
# COMPACT_ATOMS: atom_id res chain seq x y z
N MET A 1 19.85 -8.04 -9.00
CA MET A 1 18.48 -8.53 -9.27
C MET A 1 17.99 -7.98 -10.60
N SER A 2 17.35 -8.80 -11.40
CA SER A 2 16.84 -8.40 -12.70
C SER A 2 15.59 -7.52 -12.58
N PHE A 3 15.21 -6.88 -13.69
CA PHE A 3 13.97 -6.09 -13.74
C PHE A 3 12.74 -6.93 -13.37
N PHE A 4 12.64 -8.15 -13.89
CA PHE A 4 11.50 -9.03 -13.61
C PHE A 4 11.44 -9.46 -12.15
N GLU A 5 12.59 -9.72 -11.53
CA GLU A 5 12.63 -10.05 -10.11
C GLU A 5 12.21 -8.87 -9.24
N ASN A 6 12.56 -7.64 -9.62
CA ASN A 6 12.12 -6.44 -8.92
C ASN A 6 10.62 -6.18 -9.04
N THR A 7 9.96 -6.63 -10.11
CA THR A 7 8.50 -6.54 -10.20
C THR A 7 7.81 -7.49 -9.21
N ARG A 8 8.47 -8.61 -8.89
CA ARG A 8 7.95 -9.62 -7.96
C ARG A 8 8.28 -9.29 -6.51
N LYS A 9 9.53 -8.92 -6.24
CA LYS A 9 10.00 -8.53 -4.90
C LYS A 9 10.98 -7.37 -5.03
N PRO A 10 10.51 -6.12 -5.03
CA PRO A 10 11.37 -4.96 -5.18
C PRO A 10 12.43 -4.85 -4.09
N VAL A 11 13.68 -4.59 -4.50
CA VAL A 11 14.81 -4.41 -3.59
C VAL A 11 15.73 -3.29 -4.10
N GLY A 12 16.42 -2.61 -3.17
CA GLY A 12 17.41 -1.59 -3.49
C GLY A 12 16.83 -0.36 -4.17
N LEU A 13 17.70 0.44 -4.81
CA LEU A 13 17.29 1.66 -5.51
C LEU A 13 16.36 1.35 -6.70
N GLY A 14 16.71 0.34 -7.49
CA GLY A 14 15.87 -0.12 -8.61
C GLY A 14 14.49 -0.54 -8.13
N GLY A 15 14.42 -1.21 -6.97
CA GLY A 15 13.16 -1.59 -6.35
C GLY A 15 12.33 -0.39 -5.90
N LYS A 16 12.98 0.65 -5.35
CA LYS A 16 12.29 1.89 -4.95
C LYS A 16 11.65 2.59 -6.14
N ILE A 17 12.37 2.68 -7.25
CA ILE A 17 11.85 3.26 -8.50
C ILE A 17 10.68 2.42 -9.03
N MET A 18 10.82 1.10 -9.03
CA MET A 18 9.78 0.19 -9.48
C MET A 18 8.49 0.35 -8.67
N VAL A 19 8.59 0.40 -7.35
CA VAL A 19 7.42 0.59 -6.47
C VAL A 19 6.75 1.94 -6.73
N ALA A 20 7.53 3.02 -6.94
CA ALA A 20 6.98 4.32 -7.28
C ALA A 20 6.23 4.29 -8.61
N MET A 21 6.78 3.63 -9.62
CA MET A 21 6.13 3.47 -10.93
C MET A 21 4.86 2.63 -10.83
N MET A 22 4.87 1.57 -10.05
CA MET A 22 3.69 0.73 -9.81
C MET A 22 2.57 1.53 -9.14
N ASN A 23 2.90 2.34 -8.13
CA ASN A 23 1.92 3.21 -7.46
C ASN A 23 1.28 4.18 -8.45
N LEU A 24 2.06 4.78 -9.37
CA LEU A 24 1.54 5.67 -10.39
C LEU A 24 0.72 4.93 -11.45
N GLY A 25 1.27 3.82 -11.98
CA GLY A 25 0.67 3.08 -13.09
C GLY A 25 -0.65 2.39 -12.71
N HIS A 26 -0.77 1.90 -11.48
CA HIS A 26 -1.96 1.21 -11.01
C HIS A 26 -3.02 2.13 -10.40
N SER A 27 -2.71 3.40 -10.18
CA SER A 27 -3.62 4.34 -9.52
C SER A 27 -4.99 4.50 -10.19
N PRO A 28 -5.10 4.65 -11.53
CA PRO A 28 -6.40 4.80 -12.18
C PRO A 28 -7.29 3.56 -12.00
N VAL A 29 -6.71 2.36 -12.12
CA VAL A 29 -7.43 1.09 -11.95
C VAL A 29 -7.88 0.92 -10.50
N ALA A 30 -6.99 1.21 -9.55
CA ALA A 30 -7.30 1.12 -8.13
C ALA A 30 -8.43 2.08 -7.74
N ARG A 31 -8.39 3.33 -8.20
CA ARG A 31 -9.47 4.31 -7.95
C ARG A 31 -10.79 3.84 -8.52
N TRP A 32 -10.78 3.30 -9.73
CA TRP A 32 -11.97 2.77 -10.37
C TRP A 32 -12.56 1.62 -9.55
N GLY A 33 -11.74 0.65 -9.15
CA GLY A 33 -12.18 -0.50 -8.37
C GLY A 33 -12.71 -0.11 -6.98
N LEU A 34 -12.04 0.83 -6.30
CA LEU A 34 -12.45 1.27 -4.98
C LEU A 34 -13.77 2.02 -4.94
N ARG A 35 -14.27 2.53 -6.07
CA ARG A 35 -15.61 3.13 -6.16
C ARG A 35 -16.72 2.17 -5.77
N PHE A 36 -16.51 0.89 -6.00
CA PHE A 36 -17.51 -0.15 -5.73
C PHE A 36 -17.40 -0.72 -4.33
N LEU A 37 -16.40 -0.31 -3.57
CA LEU A 37 -16.18 -0.78 -2.21
C LEU A 37 -16.85 0.18 -1.23
N GLU A 38 -17.86 -0.32 -0.52
CA GLU A 38 -18.52 0.42 0.56
C GLU A 38 -17.93 -0.03 1.90
N LEU A 39 -17.42 0.92 2.67
CA LEU A 39 -16.84 0.66 3.98
C LEU A 39 -17.56 1.45 5.04
N ALA A 40 -17.80 0.84 6.19
CA ALA A 40 -18.23 1.58 7.37
C ALA A 40 -17.14 2.59 7.76
N PRO A 41 -17.49 3.76 8.34
CA PRO A 41 -16.49 4.76 8.72
C PRO A 41 -15.42 4.25 9.68
N ASP A 42 -15.72 3.23 10.49
CA ASP A 42 -14.83 2.61 11.47
C ASP A 42 -14.33 1.22 11.02
N ALA A 43 -14.38 0.92 9.73
CA ALA A 43 -13.99 -0.40 9.21
C ALA A 43 -12.55 -0.76 9.55
N ARG A 44 -12.31 -2.06 9.69
CA ARG A 44 -10.97 -2.63 9.81
C ARG A 44 -10.64 -3.37 8.53
N VAL A 45 -9.56 -2.97 7.87
CA VAL A 45 -9.21 -3.45 6.53
C VAL A 45 -7.80 -4.05 6.56
N LEU A 46 -7.64 -5.18 5.91
CA LEU A 46 -6.35 -5.79 5.64
C LEU A 46 -6.09 -5.76 4.14
N ASP A 47 -5.01 -5.11 3.74
CA ASP A 47 -4.56 -5.04 2.35
C ASP A 47 -3.39 -6.02 2.16
N CYS A 48 -3.68 -7.17 1.58
CA CYS A 48 -2.68 -8.21 1.30
C CYS A 48 -1.95 -7.87 0.00
N GLY A 49 -0.60 -7.80 0.07
CA GLY A 49 0.20 -7.35 -1.05
C GLY A 49 0.09 -5.85 -1.26
N CYS A 50 0.21 -5.08 -0.18
CA CYS A 50 -0.06 -3.63 -0.19
C CYS A 50 0.91 -2.82 -1.07
N GLY A 51 2.03 -3.38 -1.49
CA GLY A 51 3.03 -2.67 -2.29
C GLY A 51 3.49 -1.39 -1.63
N GLY A 52 3.54 -0.30 -2.38
CA GLY A 52 3.96 1.01 -1.88
C GLY A 52 2.93 1.76 -1.05
N GLY A 53 1.78 1.17 -0.77
CA GLY A 53 0.80 1.69 0.18
C GLY A 53 -0.16 2.75 -0.37
N ALA A 54 -0.24 2.94 -1.68
CA ALA A 54 -1.17 3.91 -2.28
C ALA A 54 -2.64 3.55 -1.97
N ASN A 55 -2.99 2.26 -2.01
CA ASN A 55 -4.33 1.80 -1.67
C ASN A 55 -4.64 1.94 -0.18
N ILE A 56 -3.65 1.75 0.69
CA ILE A 56 -3.82 2.02 2.13
C ILE A 56 -4.27 3.46 2.34
N LYS A 57 -3.60 4.41 1.67
CA LYS A 57 -3.96 5.82 1.75
C LYS A 57 -5.40 6.08 1.28
N ARG A 58 -5.82 5.44 0.20
CA ARG A 58 -7.19 5.56 -0.33
C ARG A 58 -8.22 4.94 0.61
N LEU A 59 -7.91 3.77 1.17
CA LEU A 59 -8.77 3.08 2.13
C LEU A 59 -8.96 3.89 3.41
N LEU A 60 -7.90 4.53 3.91
CA LEU A 60 -7.98 5.40 5.08
C LEU A 60 -8.96 6.56 4.88
N LYS A 61 -9.07 7.07 3.66
CA LYS A 61 -10.05 8.12 3.32
C LYS A 61 -11.48 7.58 3.30
N LYS A 62 -11.66 6.32 2.92
CA LYS A 62 -12.97 5.67 2.88
C LYS A 62 -13.50 5.29 4.27
N CYS A 63 -12.62 5.03 5.20
CA CYS A 63 -12.97 4.73 6.59
C CYS A 63 -12.24 5.69 7.53
N PRO A 64 -12.71 6.93 7.68
CA PRO A 64 -12.01 7.99 8.43
C PRO A 64 -11.71 7.67 9.88
N GLN A 65 -12.49 6.78 10.48
CA GLN A 65 -12.35 6.32 11.86
C GLN A 65 -11.88 4.86 11.93
N GLY A 66 -11.48 4.31 10.79
CA GLY A 66 -11.09 2.92 10.67
C GLY A 66 -9.60 2.68 10.82
N ILE A 67 -9.24 1.42 10.67
CA ILE A 67 -7.86 0.95 10.73
C ILE A 67 -7.57 0.18 9.43
N VAL A 68 -6.45 0.51 8.78
CA VAL A 68 -5.99 -0.20 7.59
C VAL A 68 -4.61 -0.79 7.86
N ARG A 69 -4.47 -2.08 7.67
CA ARG A 69 -3.21 -2.79 7.81
C ARG A 69 -2.79 -3.34 6.46
N GLY A 70 -1.52 -3.17 6.12
CA GLY A 70 -0.94 -3.72 4.92
C GLY A 70 0.09 -4.79 5.25
N VAL A 71 0.20 -5.78 4.40
CA VAL A 71 1.28 -6.77 4.43
C VAL A 71 1.85 -6.93 3.04
N ASP A 72 3.16 -7.08 2.96
CA ASP A 72 3.86 -7.35 1.71
C ASP A 72 5.14 -8.11 2.02
N TYR A 73 5.63 -8.88 1.08
CA TYR A 73 6.86 -9.64 1.28
C TYR A 73 8.12 -8.84 0.86
N SER A 74 7.96 -7.65 0.31
CA SER A 74 9.08 -6.77 -0.07
C SER A 74 9.32 -5.72 1.00
N ALA A 75 10.52 -5.71 1.60
CA ALA A 75 10.92 -4.70 2.58
C ALA A 75 10.90 -3.29 2.00
N VAL A 76 11.27 -3.12 0.72
CA VAL A 76 11.23 -1.84 0.02
C VAL A 76 9.80 -1.32 -0.10
N SER A 77 8.87 -2.20 -0.47
CA SER A 77 7.45 -1.85 -0.56
C SER A 77 6.89 -1.42 0.80
N VAL A 78 7.18 -2.19 1.85
CA VAL A 78 6.71 -1.89 3.21
C VAL A 78 7.26 -0.55 3.71
N GLU A 79 8.54 -0.28 3.50
CA GLU A 79 9.14 1.00 3.88
C GLU A 79 8.44 2.17 3.16
N LYS A 80 8.21 2.04 1.86
CA LYS A 80 7.53 3.06 1.08
C LYS A 80 6.09 3.27 1.55
N ALA A 81 5.38 2.18 1.84
CA ALA A 81 4.02 2.25 2.35
C ALA A 81 3.95 2.96 3.71
N ARG A 82 4.90 2.69 4.60
CA ARG A 82 5.01 3.38 5.89
C ARG A 82 5.27 4.87 5.71
N ASN A 83 6.19 5.23 4.82
CA ASN A 83 6.52 6.63 4.55
C ASN A 83 5.35 7.38 3.92
N LEU A 84 4.65 6.76 2.98
CA LEU A 84 3.51 7.36 2.32
C LEU A 84 2.36 7.65 3.30
N ASN A 85 2.18 6.78 4.29
CA ASN A 85 1.05 6.85 5.22
C ASN A 85 1.43 7.33 6.62
N ARG A 86 2.66 7.86 6.80
CA ARG A 86 3.16 8.28 8.12
C ARG A 86 2.37 9.41 8.76
N THR A 87 1.66 10.21 7.97
CA THR A 87 0.81 11.30 8.47
C THR A 87 -0.55 10.83 8.94
N ALA A 88 -0.88 9.56 8.73
CA ALA A 88 -2.11 8.99 9.26
C ALA A 88 -2.08 9.02 10.79
N LYS A 89 -3.25 9.17 11.41
CA LYS A 89 -3.36 9.15 12.86
C LYS A 89 -2.72 7.87 13.42
N ILE A 90 -1.98 7.99 14.51
CA ILE A 90 -1.28 6.87 15.13
C ILE A 90 -2.24 5.70 15.36
N GLY A 91 -1.83 4.51 14.95
CA GLY A 91 -2.61 3.27 15.06
C GLY A 91 -3.60 3.01 13.94
N ARG A 92 -3.85 3.97 13.04
CA ARG A 92 -4.78 3.78 11.93
C ARG A 92 -4.18 3.08 10.73
N ALA A 93 -2.89 3.25 10.49
CA ALA A 93 -2.19 2.60 9.39
C ALA A 93 -0.99 1.82 9.88
N SER A 94 -0.78 0.63 9.38
CA SER A 94 0.43 -0.14 9.61
C SER A 94 0.77 -0.98 8.39
N CYS A 95 2.05 -1.20 8.18
CA CYS A 95 2.56 -2.04 7.10
C CYS A 95 3.64 -2.96 7.65
N ARG A 96 3.58 -4.24 7.29
CA ARG A 96 4.54 -5.24 7.76
C ARG A 96 5.03 -6.09 6.60
N GLU A 97 6.31 -6.47 6.68
CA GLU A 97 6.87 -7.47 5.81
C GLU A 97 6.43 -8.85 6.29
N ARG A 98 5.98 -9.68 5.33
CA ARG A 98 5.66 -11.09 5.56
C ARG A 98 6.22 -11.91 4.41
N VAL A 99 6.85 -12.99 4.78
CA VAL A 99 7.43 -13.92 3.81
C VAL A 99 6.41 -15.01 3.47
#